data_9a7b01750eacc1f1979e8962c5485a72
#
_entry.id   9a7b01750eacc1f1979e8962c5485a72
#
_cell.length_a   1.000
_cell.length_b   1.000
_cell.length_c   1.000
_cell.angle_alpha   90.00
_cell.angle_beta   90.00
_cell.angle_gamma   90.00
#
_symmetry.space_group_name_H-M   'P 1'
#
loop_
_entity.id
_entity.type
_entity.pdbx_description
1 polymer ?
#
loop_
_entity_poly.entity_id
_entity_poly.type
_entity_poly.pdbx_seq_one_letter_code
_entity_poly.pdbx_strand_id
1 'polypeptide(L)'
;MDWKLQKIELENFKFFKKPFEFALNGKNILLYGENGSGKSSIVWGLYTLMESHKKPVAEIQKYFNPDNDQNLRNRYSTRTEHSSIKTTFIPEGRAVLPKDYEISDTNISTKTAGDDFIRLTTAAFDMFNYRMLSDWIYQKNSR
;
A
#
# COMPACT_ATOMS: atom_id res chain seq x y z
N MET A 1 13.46 15.46 -10.47
CA MET A 1 12.47 14.71 -11.30
C MET A 1 11.32 14.32 -10.43
N ASP A 2 10.12 14.70 -10.84
CA ASP A 2 8.92 14.35 -10.07
C ASP A 2 8.42 12.99 -10.48
N TRP A 3 8.20 12.14 -9.49
CA TRP A 3 7.62 10.81 -9.65
C TRP A 3 6.18 10.82 -9.16
N LYS A 4 5.31 10.14 -9.86
CA LYS A 4 3.90 10.03 -9.48
C LYS A 4 3.48 8.58 -9.39
N LEU A 5 2.58 8.30 -8.46
CA LEU A 5 2.00 6.97 -8.33
C LEU A 5 1.07 6.71 -9.52
N GLN A 6 1.38 5.69 -10.29
CA GLN A 6 0.56 5.26 -11.43
C GLN A 6 -0.55 4.34 -11.00
N LYS A 7 -0.22 3.32 -10.20
CA LYS A 7 -1.21 2.33 -9.76
C LYS A 7 -0.77 1.62 -8.49
N ILE A 8 -1.74 1.07 -7.79
CA ILE A 8 -1.54 0.11 -6.71
C ILE A 8 -2.31 -1.16 -7.05
N GLU A 9 -1.70 -2.30 -6.80
CA GLU A 9 -2.29 -3.61 -7.00
C GLU A 9 -2.31 -4.37 -5.68
N LEU A 10 -3.47 -4.89 -5.32
CA LEU A 10 -3.67 -5.66 -4.10
C LEU A 10 -4.16 -7.05 -4.46
N GLU A 11 -3.55 -8.08 -3.91
CA GLU A 11 -3.97 -9.47 -4.10
C GLU A 11 -4.07 -10.13 -2.74
N ASN A 12 -5.22 -10.68 -2.42
CA ASN A 12 -5.49 -11.34 -1.15
C ASN A 12 -5.05 -10.47 0.03
N PHE A 13 -5.52 -9.22 0.03
CA PHE A 13 -5.18 -8.24 1.05
C PHE A 13 -6.46 -7.57 1.55
N LYS A 14 -6.74 -7.69 2.83
CA LYS A 14 -7.93 -7.12 3.51
C LYS A 14 -9.22 -7.40 2.73
N PHE A 15 -9.89 -6.37 2.23
CA PHE A 15 -11.16 -6.50 1.50
C PHE A 15 -11.02 -7.29 0.19
N PHE A 16 -9.86 -7.25 -0.45
CA PHE A 16 -9.67 -7.81 -1.79
C PHE A 16 -9.13 -9.24 -1.72
N LYS A 17 -9.97 -10.21 -2.06
CA LYS A 17 -9.54 -11.60 -2.18
C LYS A 17 -8.83 -11.85 -3.51
N LYS A 18 -9.44 -11.40 -4.61
CA LYS A 18 -8.88 -11.52 -5.96
C LYS A 18 -7.97 -10.35 -6.28
N PRO A 19 -7.06 -10.48 -7.25
CA PRO A 19 -6.25 -9.35 -7.70
C PRO A 19 -7.10 -8.14 -8.05
N PHE A 20 -6.73 -7.00 -7.50
CA PHE A 20 -7.41 -5.73 -7.73
C PHE A 20 -6.37 -4.67 -8.09
N GLU A 21 -6.60 -3.97 -9.17
CA GLU A 21 -5.74 -2.86 -9.61
C GLU A 21 -6.49 -1.55 -9.49
N PHE A 22 -5.88 -0.57 -8.85
CA PHE A 22 -6.39 0.78 -8.76
C PHE A 22 -5.43 1.73 -9.48
N ALA A 23 -5.88 2.27 -10.61
CA ALA A 23 -5.06 3.13 -11.46
C ALA A 23 -5.31 4.60 -11.12
N LEU A 24 -4.25 5.29 -10.67
CA LEU A 24 -4.30 6.73 -10.40
C LEU A 24 -3.80 7.55 -11.61
N ASN A 25 -2.91 6.96 -12.40
CA ASN A 25 -2.31 7.59 -13.59
C ASN A 25 -1.68 8.96 -13.29
N GLY A 26 -1.05 9.08 -12.10
CA GLY A 26 -0.41 10.31 -11.68
C GLY A 26 -1.35 11.45 -11.32
N LYS A 27 -2.65 11.20 -11.20
CA LYS A 27 -3.66 12.20 -10.88
C LYS A 27 -4.01 12.19 -9.39
N ASN A 28 -4.48 13.32 -8.91
CA ASN A 28 -5.08 13.41 -7.59
C ASN A 28 -6.45 12.72 -7.62
N ILE A 29 -6.69 11.84 -6.66
CA ILE A 29 -7.93 11.06 -6.59
C ILE A 29 -8.55 11.22 -5.21
N LEU A 30 -9.86 11.45 -5.20
CA LEU A 30 -10.66 11.43 -4.00
C LEU A 30 -11.42 10.10 -3.94
N LEU A 31 -11.14 9.31 -2.89
CA LEU A 31 -11.84 8.05 -2.64
C LEU A 31 -12.98 8.29 -1.68
N TYR A 32 -14.19 7.96 -2.11
CA TYR A 32 -15.35 7.95 -1.22
C TYR A 32 -16.29 6.80 -1.60
N GLY A 33 -17.12 6.41 -0.67
CA GLY A 33 -18.06 5.31 -0.83
C GLY A 33 -18.53 4.81 0.53
N GLU A 34 -19.36 3.80 0.53
CA GLU A 34 -19.87 3.19 1.76
C GLU A 34 -18.77 2.44 2.51
N ASN A 35 -18.95 2.27 3.82
CA ASN A 35 -18.08 1.43 4.63
C ASN A 35 -18.10 -0.01 4.10
N GLY A 36 -16.93 -0.63 4.02
CA GLY A 36 -16.81 -1.97 3.47
C GLY A 36 -16.62 -2.03 1.96
N SER A 37 -16.49 -0.90 1.27
CA SER A 37 -16.26 -0.85 -0.19
C SER A 37 -14.79 -1.04 -0.61
N GLY A 38 -13.89 -1.26 0.35
CA GLY A 38 -12.47 -1.47 0.06
C GLY A 38 -11.61 -0.21 0.11
N LYS A 39 -12.17 0.97 0.37
CA LYS A 39 -11.41 2.22 0.41
C LYS A 39 -10.26 2.17 1.41
N SER A 40 -10.54 1.73 2.63
CA SER A 40 -9.51 1.64 3.67
C SER A 40 -8.44 0.62 3.32
N SER A 41 -8.79 -0.44 2.63
CA SER A 41 -7.82 -1.45 2.18
C SER A 41 -6.82 -0.88 1.18
N ILE A 42 -7.26 0.00 0.28
CA ILE A 42 -6.39 0.68 -0.68
C ILE A 42 -5.39 1.57 0.07
N VAL A 43 -5.88 2.39 1.00
CA VAL A 43 -5.03 3.28 1.80
C VAL A 43 -4.05 2.48 2.66
N TRP A 44 -4.52 1.43 3.33
CA TRP A 44 -3.66 0.58 4.15
C TRP A 44 -2.61 -0.17 3.33
N GLY A 45 -2.97 -0.62 2.12
CA GLY A 45 -2.02 -1.26 1.22
C GLY A 45 -0.88 -0.32 0.85
N LEU A 46 -1.20 0.88 0.44
CA LEU A 46 -0.19 1.89 0.11
C LEU A 46 0.67 2.24 1.32
N TYR A 47 0.05 2.49 2.46
CA TYR A 47 0.75 2.81 3.70
C TYR A 47 1.70 1.67 4.10
N THR A 48 1.23 0.43 4.06
CA THR A 48 2.02 -0.74 4.44
C THR A 48 3.26 -0.88 3.56
N LEU A 49 3.11 -0.70 2.25
CA LEU A 49 4.24 -0.76 1.33
C LEU A 49 5.22 0.39 1.56
N MET A 50 4.74 1.62 1.69
CA MET A 50 5.60 2.78 1.88
C MET A 50 6.37 2.71 3.20
N GLU A 51 5.77 2.20 4.26
CA GLU A 51 6.40 2.08 5.57
C GLU A 51 7.31 0.84 5.71
N SER A 52 7.26 -0.07 4.75
CA SER A 52 7.99 -1.35 4.85
C SER A 52 9.51 -1.17 4.91
N HIS A 53 10.05 -0.08 4.36
CA HIS A 53 11.49 0.17 4.41
C HIS A 53 12.01 0.36 5.85
N LYS A 54 11.14 0.78 6.77
CA LYS A 54 11.48 1.01 8.18
C LYS A 54 11.40 -0.25 9.03
N LYS A 55 10.77 -1.31 8.53
CA LYS A 55 10.43 -2.48 9.33
C LYS A 55 11.39 -3.64 9.03
N PRO A 56 11.69 -4.49 10.03
CA PRO A 56 12.43 -5.74 9.78
C PRO A 56 11.67 -6.63 8.81
N VAL A 57 12.39 -7.42 8.01
CA VAL A 57 11.81 -8.36 7.05
C VAL A 57 10.81 -9.30 7.72
N ALA A 58 11.16 -9.84 8.89
CA ALA A 58 10.27 -10.76 9.61
C ALA A 58 8.92 -10.12 9.97
N GLU A 59 8.91 -8.82 10.29
CA GLU A 59 7.67 -8.13 10.61
C GLU A 59 6.80 -7.89 9.38
N ILE A 60 7.41 -7.59 8.23
CA ILE A 60 6.68 -7.46 6.97
C ILE A 60 6.07 -8.80 6.57
N GLN A 61 6.82 -9.88 6.71
CA GLN A 61 6.35 -11.24 6.36
C GLN A 61 5.12 -11.66 7.16
N LYS A 62 4.96 -11.18 8.39
CA LYS A 62 3.76 -11.46 9.21
C LYS A 62 2.48 -11.05 8.51
N TYR A 63 2.49 -9.95 7.76
CA TYR A 63 1.30 -9.45 7.09
C TYR A 63 0.74 -10.41 6.04
N PHE A 64 1.60 -11.27 5.50
CA PHE A 64 1.26 -12.19 4.42
C PHE A 64 1.23 -13.65 4.86
N ASN A 65 1.58 -13.94 6.10
CA ASN A 65 1.62 -15.30 6.63
C ASN A 65 0.26 -15.72 7.19
N PRO A 66 -0.38 -16.76 6.62
CA PRO A 66 -1.71 -17.19 7.09
C PRO A 66 -1.71 -17.73 8.53
N ASP A 67 -0.56 -18.12 9.06
CA ASP A 67 -0.44 -18.64 10.43
C ASP A 67 -0.29 -17.55 11.49
N ASN A 68 -0.08 -16.31 11.06
CA ASN A 68 0.07 -15.21 11.98
C ASN A 68 -1.28 -14.51 12.19
N ASP A 69 -1.65 -14.26 13.44
CA ASP A 69 -2.91 -13.61 13.78
C ASP A 69 -2.93 -12.13 13.40
N GLN A 70 -1.77 -11.54 13.13
CA GLN A 70 -1.63 -10.16 12.65
C GLN A 70 -1.57 -10.05 11.12
N ASN A 71 -1.84 -11.14 10.39
CA ASN A 71 -1.82 -11.09 8.94
C ASN A 71 -2.93 -10.18 8.40
N LEU A 72 -2.67 -9.60 7.23
CA LEU A 72 -3.59 -8.68 6.57
C LEU A 72 -4.25 -9.32 5.35
N ARG A 73 -4.23 -10.63 5.27
CA ARG A 73 -4.85 -11.39 4.18
C ARG A 73 -6.37 -11.27 4.23
N ASN A 74 -7.01 -11.47 3.09
CA ASN A 74 -8.47 -11.55 3.07
C ASN A 74 -8.93 -12.76 3.91
N ARG A 75 -9.93 -12.54 4.76
CA ARG A 75 -10.39 -13.58 5.70
C ARG A 75 -11.02 -14.80 5.04
N TYR A 76 -11.41 -14.69 3.78
CA TYR A 76 -11.99 -15.81 3.03
C TYR A 76 -10.96 -16.53 2.16
N SER A 77 -9.70 -16.13 2.21
CA SER A 77 -8.65 -16.77 1.43
C SER A 77 -8.21 -18.08 2.06
N THR A 78 -7.70 -18.97 1.22
CA THR A 78 -7.07 -20.21 1.68
C THR A 78 -5.60 -19.95 2.02
N ARG A 79 -5.01 -20.89 2.78
CA ARG A 79 -3.61 -20.78 3.20
C ARG A 79 -2.62 -20.74 2.02
N THR A 80 -2.99 -21.32 0.88
CA THR A 80 -2.13 -21.44 -0.30
C THR A 80 -2.27 -20.27 -1.28
N GLU A 81 -3.27 -19.42 -1.10
CA GLU A 81 -3.45 -18.25 -1.97
C GLU A 81 -2.36 -17.22 -1.72
N HIS A 82 -1.76 -16.73 -2.78
CA HIS A 82 -0.72 -15.70 -2.72
C HIS A 82 -1.31 -14.36 -2.22
N SER A 83 -0.52 -13.62 -1.45
CA SER A 83 -0.89 -12.30 -0.94
C SER A 83 0.22 -11.32 -1.26
N SER A 84 -0.13 -10.19 -1.85
CA SER A 84 0.87 -9.18 -2.23
C SER A 84 0.29 -7.78 -2.32
N ILE A 85 1.18 -6.80 -2.22
CA ILE A 85 0.92 -5.39 -2.48
C ILE A 85 1.97 -4.93 -3.48
N LYS A 86 1.54 -4.31 -4.58
CA LYS A 86 2.44 -3.77 -5.60
C LYS A 86 2.11 -2.32 -5.88
N THR A 87 3.13 -1.53 -6.14
CA THR A 87 2.99 -0.15 -6.60
C THR A 87 3.86 0.10 -7.80
N THR A 88 3.37 0.95 -8.70
CA THR A 88 4.12 1.41 -9.87
C THR A 88 4.18 2.93 -9.83
N PHE A 89 5.39 3.47 -9.93
CA PHE A 89 5.64 4.91 -10.01
C PHE A 89 6.18 5.26 -11.40
N ILE A 90 5.72 6.38 -11.93
CA ILE A 90 6.16 6.90 -13.23
C ILE A 90 6.80 8.27 -13.07
N PRO A 91 7.85 8.58 -13.84
CA PRO A 91 8.42 9.92 -13.84
C PRO A 91 7.55 10.84 -14.68
N GLU A 92 7.42 12.09 -14.22
CA GLU A 92 6.69 13.12 -14.95
C GLU A 92 7.56 13.65 -16.09
N GLY A 93 7.03 13.66 -17.32
CA GLY A 93 7.59 14.37 -18.46
C GLY A 93 8.85 13.78 -19.10
N ARG A 94 9.25 12.54 -18.78
CA ARG A 94 10.43 11.91 -19.38
C ARG A 94 10.18 10.45 -19.75
N ALA A 95 10.85 9.99 -20.80
CA ALA A 95 10.83 8.59 -21.23
C ALA A 95 11.82 7.76 -20.38
N VAL A 96 11.50 7.60 -19.10
CA VAL A 96 12.26 6.76 -18.15
C VAL A 96 11.36 5.59 -17.75
N LEU A 97 11.99 4.45 -17.49
CA LEU A 97 11.25 3.25 -17.08
C LEU A 97 10.51 3.48 -15.75
N PRO A 98 9.29 2.97 -15.64
CA PRO A 98 8.59 2.96 -14.36
C PRO A 98 9.38 2.24 -13.28
N LYS A 99 9.11 2.59 -12.01
CA LYS A 99 9.64 1.87 -10.86
C LYS A 99 8.53 1.05 -10.21
N ASP A 100 8.74 -0.24 -10.14
CA ASP A 100 7.81 -1.19 -9.53
C ASP A 100 8.34 -1.69 -8.21
N TYR A 101 7.46 -1.71 -7.21
CA TYR A 101 7.78 -2.25 -5.88
C TYR A 101 6.72 -3.24 -5.46
N GLU A 102 7.15 -4.31 -4.79
CA GLU A 102 6.27 -5.35 -4.29
C GLU A 102 6.68 -5.73 -2.87
N ILE A 103 5.69 -5.94 -2.02
CA ILE A 103 5.87 -6.65 -0.76
C ILE A 103 4.91 -7.84 -0.70
N SER A 104 5.44 -8.97 -0.31
CA SER A 104 4.69 -10.23 -0.20
C SER A 104 5.41 -11.14 0.79
N ASP A 105 4.92 -12.37 0.92
CA ASP A 105 5.58 -13.40 1.71
C ASP A 105 6.95 -13.81 1.15
N THR A 106 7.15 -13.65 -0.17
CA THR A 106 8.35 -14.12 -0.86
C THR A 106 9.23 -13.01 -1.42
N ASN A 107 8.71 -11.78 -1.55
CA ASN A 107 9.44 -10.67 -2.17
C ASN A 107 9.22 -9.37 -1.40
N ILE A 108 10.31 -8.68 -1.07
CA ILE A 108 10.26 -7.38 -0.40
C ILE A 108 11.22 -6.44 -1.15
N SER A 109 10.78 -5.96 -2.31
CA SER A 109 11.64 -5.15 -3.18
C SER A 109 11.89 -3.74 -2.64
N THR A 110 11.09 -3.27 -1.68
CA THR A 110 11.32 -1.99 -1.00
C THR A 110 12.61 -1.96 -0.18
N LYS A 111 13.23 -3.11 0.05
CA LYS A 111 14.47 -3.27 0.80
C LYS A 111 15.66 -3.68 -0.08
N THR A 112 15.55 -3.52 -1.39
CA THR A 112 16.64 -3.83 -2.30
C THR A 112 17.84 -2.90 -2.01
N ALA A 113 19.02 -3.49 -1.83
CA ALA A 113 20.23 -2.74 -1.53
C ALA A 113 20.54 -1.74 -2.66
N GLY A 114 20.83 -0.51 -2.28
CA GLY A 114 21.15 0.55 -3.24
C GLY A 114 19.93 1.26 -3.83
N ASP A 115 18.72 0.83 -3.52
CA ASP A 115 17.51 1.50 -3.95
C ASP A 115 16.86 2.23 -2.78
N ASP A 116 17.05 3.54 -2.72
CA ASP A 116 16.50 4.39 -1.67
C ASP A 116 15.19 5.10 -2.07
N PHE A 117 14.61 4.73 -3.20
CA PHE A 117 13.46 5.45 -3.76
C PHE A 117 12.28 5.51 -2.78
N ILE A 118 11.88 4.37 -2.23
CA ILE A 118 10.74 4.32 -1.28
C ILE A 118 11.06 5.13 -0.02
N ARG A 119 12.27 5.02 0.51
CA ARG A 119 12.67 5.77 1.70
C ARG A 119 12.59 7.28 1.47
N LEU A 120 13.11 7.76 0.36
CA LEU A 120 13.11 9.19 0.01
C LEU A 120 11.69 9.69 -0.31
N THR A 121 10.90 8.89 -0.99
CA THR A 121 9.50 9.22 -1.32
C THR A 121 8.64 9.27 -0.06
N THR A 122 8.84 8.34 0.87
CA THR A 122 8.09 8.31 2.14
C THR A 122 8.40 9.55 3.00
N ALA A 123 9.64 10.03 2.98
CA ALA A 123 10.02 11.22 3.73
C ALA A 123 9.31 12.49 3.23
N ALA A 124 8.93 12.52 1.96
CA ALA A 124 8.21 13.65 1.34
C ALA A 124 6.69 13.41 1.22
N PHE A 125 6.19 12.29 1.73
CA PHE A 125 4.82 11.85 1.51
C PHE A 125 4.01 11.99 2.80
N ASP A 126 3.15 13.01 2.84
CA ASP A 126 2.18 13.17 3.94
C ASP A 126 1.00 12.26 3.69
N MET A 127 0.92 11.19 4.46
CA MET A 127 -0.18 10.25 4.36
C MET A 127 -0.94 10.18 5.67
N PHE A 128 -2.20 10.60 5.62
CA PHE A 128 -3.11 10.39 6.72
C PHE A 128 -3.70 8.98 6.62
N ASN A 129 -3.43 8.13 7.61
CA ASN A 129 -4.15 6.88 7.68
C ASN A 129 -5.61 7.13 8.08
N TYR A 130 -6.46 6.14 7.87
CA TYR A 130 -7.89 6.25 8.16
C TYR A 130 -8.16 6.70 9.60
N ARG A 131 -7.42 6.17 10.55
CA ARG A 131 -7.60 6.50 11.97
C ARG A 131 -7.30 7.96 12.25
N MET A 132 -6.19 8.48 11.74
CA MET A 132 -5.82 9.88 11.90
C MET A 132 -6.86 10.80 11.28
N LEU A 133 -7.35 10.47 10.10
CA LEU A 133 -8.39 11.25 9.43
C LEU A 133 -9.70 11.22 10.21
N SER A 134 -10.10 10.07 10.72
CA SER A 134 -11.29 9.91 11.53
C SER A 134 -11.21 10.76 12.81
N ASP A 135 -10.08 10.71 13.51
CA ASP A 135 -9.86 11.50 14.72
C ASP A 135 -9.91 12.99 14.42
N TRP A 136 -9.31 13.43 13.32
CA TRP A 136 -9.33 14.83 12.91
C TRP A 136 -10.76 15.33 12.63
N ILE A 137 -11.56 14.56 11.89
CA ILE A 137 -12.96 14.90 11.59
C ILE A 137 -13.78 14.96 12.89
N TYR A 138 -13.58 13.99 13.78
CA TYR A 138 -14.27 13.97 15.07
C TYR A 138 -13.97 15.22 15.91
N GLN A 139 -12.71 15.60 16.04
CA GLN A 139 -12.31 16.80 16.78
C GLN A 139 -12.92 18.06 16.17
N LYS A 140 -12.97 18.15 14.86
CA LYS A 140 -13.51 19.31 14.16
C LYS A 140 -15.03 19.44 14.34
N ASN A 141 -15.73 18.32 14.42
CA ASN A 141 -17.18 18.30 14.58
C ASN A 141 -17.63 18.41 16.04
N SER A 142 -16.75 18.26 17.00
CA SER A 142 -17.06 18.36 18.44
C SER A 142 -16.94 19.77 19.00
N ARG A 143 -16.64 20.75 18.16
CA ARG A 143 -16.54 22.17 18.55
C ARG A 143 -17.87 22.91 18.39
#